data_fefec83c2896448f50633905a6fc7b46
#
_entry.id   fefec83c2896448f50633905a6fc7b46
#
_cell.length_a   1.000
_cell.length_b   1.000
_cell.length_c   1.000
_cell.angle_alpha   90.00
_cell.angle_beta   90.00
_cell.angle_gamma   90.00
#
_symmetry.space_group_name_H-M   'P 1'
#
loop_
_entity.id
_entity.type
_entity.pdbx_description
1 polymer ?
#
loop_
_entity_poly.entity_id
_entity_poly.type
_entity_poly.pdbx_seq_one_letter_code
_entity_poly.pdbx_strand_id
1 'polypeptide(L)'
;MSDRTPVNGSRPEYSDKYFVRAADILIADDHNPEVLMQIFCRSEGVLCGVNEAVSLFDHVRERLTICTLEDGDSIAPWETIMTISGAYRDFAPLETQCLGVLARGTRVATQTRAVVEAAGGKPVLFFGGRHDHYLVQKTDGYAAILGGAVGVATDAQGARSGYPGVGTIPHALIAAYGGDTVLASKKFVQHMPEDIPFVALVDFDNDCAGTSVAVARALGDRLSGVRLDTASALVDLSLKDSDPPLKGVNPSLVECVRRALDEAGFPHVEIVVSGGMNATRIAEFETCDAQVDAYGVGSSILHNGGEFDFTADIVRSQGKAVSKEGRSYRPNDRLKPA
;
A
#
# COMPACT_ATOMS: atom_id res chain seq x y z
N MET A 1 23.46 20.77 -31.33
CA MET A 1 22.91 19.98 -30.20
C MET A 1 23.74 18.73 -30.13
N SER A 2 24.64 18.63 -29.14
CA SER A 2 25.48 17.45 -28.94
C SER A 2 24.60 16.32 -28.41
N ASP A 3 24.59 15.23 -29.14
CA ASP A 3 23.99 13.95 -28.80
C ASP A 3 24.79 13.37 -27.62
N ARG A 4 24.47 13.81 -26.39
CA ARG A 4 25.05 13.20 -25.19
C ARG A 4 24.20 12.01 -24.85
N THR A 5 24.69 10.82 -25.20
CA THR A 5 24.14 9.55 -24.72
C THR A 5 24.09 9.59 -23.19
N PRO A 6 22.91 9.38 -22.56
CA PRO A 6 22.84 9.30 -21.11
C PRO A 6 23.79 8.22 -20.60
N VAL A 7 24.54 8.51 -19.55
CA VAL A 7 25.32 7.49 -18.83
C VAL A 7 24.34 6.37 -18.45
N ASN A 8 24.66 5.14 -18.80
CA ASN A 8 23.81 3.97 -18.58
C ASN A 8 23.25 3.99 -17.14
N GLY A 9 21.93 4.08 -16.98
CA GLY A 9 21.24 4.06 -15.69
C GLY A 9 20.65 5.40 -15.24
N SER A 10 21.19 6.56 -15.64
CA SER A 10 20.58 7.85 -15.31
C SER A 10 19.38 8.14 -16.21
N ARG A 11 18.27 8.57 -15.60
CA ARG A 11 17.06 9.02 -16.29
C ARG A 11 16.82 10.50 -16.02
N PRO A 12 17.59 11.39 -16.66
CA PRO A 12 17.55 12.82 -16.37
C PRO A 12 16.19 13.47 -16.67
N GLU A 13 15.34 12.81 -17.46
CA GLU A 13 13.96 13.23 -17.73
C GLU A 13 13.07 13.19 -16.46
N TYR A 14 13.44 12.40 -15.45
CA TYR A 14 12.74 12.31 -14.15
C TYR A 14 13.42 13.15 -13.05
N SER A 15 14.44 13.94 -13.40
CA SER A 15 15.15 14.78 -12.43
C SER A 15 14.67 16.22 -12.51
N ASP A 16 14.54 16.87 -11.36
CA ASP A 16 14.33 18.32 -11.33
C ASP A 16 15.46 19.02 -12.06
N LYS A 17 15.11 19.97 -12.92
CA LYS A 17 16.07 20.63 -13.82
C LYS A 17 17.20 21.34 -13.11
N TYR A 18 16.97 21.81 -11.88
CA TYR A 18 18.02 22.47 -11.10
C TYR A 18 19.11 21.49 -10.63
N PHE A 19 18.82 20.22 -10.39
CA PHE A 19 19.85 19.21 -10.07
C PHE A 19 20.69 18.84 -11.30
N VAL A 20 20.05 18.71 -12.47
CA VAL A 20 20.76 18.49 -13.73
C VAL A 20 21.68 19.68 -14.01
N ARG A 21 21.18 20.92 -13.86
CA ARG A 21 21.96 22.14 -14.05
C ARG A 21 23.09 22.28 -13.03
N ALA A 22 22.85 21.90 -11.77
CA ALA A 22 23.90 21.90 -10.74
C ALA A 22 25.07 20.96 -11.13
N ALA A 23 24.75 19.76 -11.60
CA ALA A 23 25.77 18.83 -12.10
C ALA A 23 26.51 19.41 -13.32
N ASP A 24 25.79 19.99 -14.30
CA ASP A 24 26.39 20.62 -15.48
C ASP A 24 27.35 21.78 -15.12
N ILE A 25 26.96 22.61 -14.15
CA ILE A 25 27.79 23.74 -13.66
C ILE A 25 29.08 23.19 -13.03
N LEU A 26 28.96 22.21 -12.12
CA LEU A 26 30.11 21.60 -11.45
C LEU A 26 31.08 20.94 -12.45
N ILE A 27 30.55 20.33 -13.49
CA ILE A 27 31.36 19.76 -14.58
C ILE A 27 32.05 20.87 -15.39
N ALA A 28 31.33 21.94 -15.77
CA ALA A 28 31.87 23.04 -16.57
C ALA A 28 32.95 23.82 -15.84
N ASP A 29 32.84 23.95 -14.50
CA ASP A 29 33.78 24.66 -13.65
C ASP A 29 34.93 23.76 -13.16
N ASP A 30 34.97 22.51 -13.59
CA ASP A 30 35.88 21.45 -13.09
C ASP A 30 35.92 21.38 -11.56
N HIS A 31 34.79 21.70 -10.93
CA HIS A 31 34.62 21.68 -9.49
C HIS A 31 33.95 20.37 -9.06
N ASN A 32 34.67 19.53 -8.31
CA ASN A 32 34.19 18.21 -7.93
C ASN A 32 34.34 17.98 -6.41
N PRO A 33 33.58 18.69 -5.56
CA PRO A 33 33.70 18.53 -4.14
C PRO A 33 33.15 17.19 -3.68
N GLU A 34 33.88 16.54 -2.80
CA GLU A 34 33.35 15.41 -2.04
C GLU A 34 32.38 15.94 -0.98
N VAL A 35 31.17 15.42 -0.94
CA VAL A 35 30.14 15.87 -0.02
C VAL A 35 29.60 14.70 0.82
N LEU A 36 29.01 15.02 1.96
CA LEU A 36 28.10 14.14 2.70
C LEU A 36 26.71 14.73 2.64
N MET A 37 25.80 14.00 2.06
CA MET A 37 24.36 14.30 2.02
C MET A 37 23.63 13.42 3.04
N GLN A 38 22.69 13.98 3.78
CA GLN A 38 21.75 13.26 4.63
C GLN A 38 20.34 13.33 4.03
N ILE A 39 19.57 12.26 4.18
CA ILE A 39 18.15 12.19 3.80
C ILE A 39 17.33 11.89 5.05
N PHE A 40 16.22 12.60 5.23
CA PHE A 40 15.30 12.44 6.36
C PHE A 40 13.87 12.78 5.95
N CYS A 41 12.90 12.34 6.78
CA CYS A 41 11.50 12.76 6.69
C CYS A 41 11.10 13.55 7.95
N ARG A 42 10.07 14.41 7.85
CA ARG A 42 9.53 15.15 8.98
C ARG A 42 8.43 14.41 9.73
N SER A 43 7.94 13.34 9.15
CA SER A 43 6.90 12.49 9.71
C SER A 43 7.50 11.20 10.24
N GLU A 44 6.90 10.65 11.28
CA GLU A 44 7.15 9.27 11.70
C GLU A 44 6.48 8.29 10.73
N GLY A 45 6.96 7.06 10.67
CA GLY A 45 6.36 6.05 9.80
C GLY A 45 7.15 4.76 9.68
N VAL A 46 6.73 3.95 8.72
CA VAL A 46 7.39 2.71 8.31
C VAL A 46 8.15 2.98 7.02
N LEU A 47 9.48 2.97 7.09
CA LEU A 47 10.34 3.25 5.94
C LEU A 47 10.16 2.20 4.85
N CYS A 48 10.01 2.64 3.60
CA CYS A 48 9.88 1.74 2.46
C CYS A 48 10.45 2.36 1.19
N GLY A 49 11.08 1.51 0.37
CA GLY A 49 11.67 1.90 -0.90
C GLY A 49 13.18 2.09 -0.85
N VAL A 50 13.85 1.73 0.26
CA VAL A 50 15.30 1.87 0.43
C VAL A 50 16.07 1.11 -0.62
N ASN A 51 15.75 -0.19 -0.83
CA ASN A 51 16.43 -1.02 -1.83
C ASN A 51 16.27 -0.46 -3.26
N GLU A 52 15.09 0.06 -3.59
CA GLU A 52 14.83 0.69 -4.88
C GLU A 52 15.58 2.02 -5.01
N ALA A 53 15.58 2.85 -3.97
CA ALA A 53 16.32 4.10 -3.94
C ALA A 53 17.82 3.90 -4.08
N VAL A 54 18.40 2.90 -3.40
CA VAL A 54 19.82 2.54 -3.52
C VAL A 54 20.16 2.06 -4.93
N SER A 55 19.30 1.26 -5.57
CA SER A 55 19.53 0.76 -6.92
C SER A 55 19.61 1.86 -7.99
N LEU A 56 19.03 3.02 -7.75
CA LEU A 56 19.19 4.18 -8.66
C LEU A 56 20.65 4.61 -8.82
N PHE A 57 21.48 4.33 -7.82
CA PHE A 57 22.90 4.71 -7.81
C PHE A 57 23.83 3.63 -8.35
N ASP A 58 23.35 2.47 -8.81
CA ASP A 58 24.17 1.32 -9.22
C ASP A 58 25.23 1.69 -10.25
N HIS A 59 24.91 2.58 -11.21
CA HIS A 59 25.85 3.00 -12.26
C HIS A 59 27.02 3.89 -11.76
N VAL A 60 26.93 4.42 -10.54
CA VAL A 60 27.96 5.23 -9.86
C VAL A 60 28.38 4.65 -8.51
N ARG A 61 27.86 3.49 -8.17
CA ARG A 61 27.94 2.88 -6.84
C ARG A 61 29.35 2.80 -6.27
N GLU A 62 30.32 2.39 -7.12
CA GLU A 62 31.72 2.25 -6.70
C GLU A 62 32.40 3.56 -6.26
N ARG A 63 31.81 4.71 -6.62
CA ARG A 63 32.30 6.04 -6.29
C ARG A 63 31.58 6.66 -5.09
N LEU A 64 30.61 5.94 -4.52
CA LEU A 64 29.78 6.42 -3.43
C LEU A 64 29.90 5.51 -2.21
N THR A 65 29.82 6.13 -1.03
CA THR A 65 29.53 5.42 0.22
C THR A 65 28.11 5.74 0.62
N ILE A 66 27.24 4.74 0.62
CA ILE A 66 25.83 4.88 1.00
C ILE A 66 25.59 4.06 2.27
N CYS A 67 25.01 4.70 3.30
CA CYS A 67 24.56 4.03 4.51
C CYS A 67 23.07 4.31 4.70
N THR A 68 22.28 3.30 5.08
CA THR A 68 20.82 3.38 5.15
C THR A 68 20.26 2.67 6.37
N LEU A 69 19.03 3.03 6.76
CA LEU A 69 18.11 2.12 7.44
C LEU A 69 17.60 1.08 6.47
N GLU A 70 16.83 0.11 6.95
CA GLU A 70 16.26 -0.97 6.14
C GLU A 70 14.77 -0.74 5.86
N ASP A 71 14.25 -1.33 4.77
CA ASP A 71 12.82 -1.37 4.50
C ASP A 71 12.09 -2.08 5.67
N GLY A 72 11.05 -1.44 6.22
CA GLY A 72 10.30 -1.91 7.38
C GLY A 72 10.71 -1.28 8.71
N ASP A 73 11.84 -0.57 8.76
CA ASP A 73 12.24 0.17 9.96
C ASP A 73 11.22 1.27 10.29
N SER A 74 10.93 1.41 11.59
CA SER A 74 10.22 2.59 12.08
C SER A 74 11.15 3.78 12.10
N ILE A 75 10.69 4.91 11.59
CA ILE A 75 11.41 6.18 11.55
C ILE A 75 10.73 7.25 12.40
N ALA A 76 11.54 8.05 13.09
CA ALA A 76 11.08 9.20 13.82
C ALA A 76 11.17 10.49 12.97
N PRO A 77 10.42 11.56 13.32
CA PRO A 77 10.54 12.84 12.64
C PRO A 77 11.99 13.37 12.69
N TRP A 78 12.50 13.79 11.54
CA TRP A 78 13.86 14.33 11.38
C TRP A 78 15.00 13.31 11.54
N GLU A 79 14.71 12.05 11.70
CA GLU A 79 15.73 11.00 11.75
C GLU A 79 16.41 10.86 10.37
N THR A 80 17.73 10.83 10.37
CA THR A 80 18.51 10.55 9.15
C THR A 80 18.34 9.09 8.77
N ILE A 81 17.72 8.83 7.63
CA ILE A 81 17.43 7.46 7.16
C ILE A 81 18.43 6.95 6.14
N MET A 82 19.15 7.86 5.52
CA MET A 82 20.17 7.55 4.52
C MET A 82 21.24 8.64 4.50
N THR A 83 22.49 8.23 4.29
CA THR A 83 23.58 9.14 3.95
C THR A 83 24.24 8.70 2.65
N ILE A 84 24.64 9.69 1.83
CA ILE A 84 25.37 9.48 0.58
C ILE A 84 26.63 10.33 0.63
N SER A 85 27.81 9.70 0.52
CA SER A 85 29.08 10.37 0.46
C SER A 85 29.79 10.11 -0.87
N GLY A 86 30.32 11.16 -1.47
CA GLY A 86 31.03 11.12 -2.75
C GLY A 86 30.97 12.46 -3.50
N ALA A 87 31.42 12.44 -4.75
CA ALA A 87 31.38 13.63 -5.61
C ALA A 87 29.94 14.01 -5.97
N TYR A 88 29.47 15.21 -5.58
CA TYR A 88 28.07 15.60 -5.73
C TYR A 88 27.56 15.55 -7.17
N ARG A 89 28.39 15.96 -8.13
CA ARG A 89 28.02 15.94 -9.56
C ARG A 89 27.63 14.56 -10.08
N ASP A 90 28.12 13.48 -9.44
CA ASP A 90 27.89 12.12 -9.87
C ASP A 90 26.48 11.61 -9.52
N PHE A 91 25.88 12.16 -8.47
CA PHE A 91 24.57 11.70 -7.97
C PHE A 91 23.50 12.78 -7.86
N ALA A 92 23.84 14.07 -8.00
CA ALA A 92 22.84 15.15 -7.93
C ALA A 92 21.58 14.92 -8.79
N PRO A 93 21.66 14.44 -10.05
CA PRO A 93 20.47 14.20 -10.87
C PRO A 93 19.56 13.09 -10.35
N LEU A 94 20.00 12.26 -9.40
CA LEU A 94 19.23 11.14 -8.87
C LEU A 94 18.40 11.51 -7.63
N GLU A 95 18.63 12.70 -7.06
CA GLU A 95 17.98 13.11 -5.82
C GLU A 95 16.45 13.09 -5.93
N THR A 96 15.87 13.68 -6.96
CA THR A 96 14.41 13.71 -7.18
C THR A 96 13.80 12.30 -7.16
N GLN A 97 14.43 11.38 -7.90
CA GLN A 97 13.93 10.02 -8.03
C GLN A 97 14.06 9.26 -6.70
N CYS A 98 15.21 9.39 -6.03
CA CYS A 98 15.46 8.77 -4.72
C CYS A 98 14.41 9.21 -3.69
N LEU A 99 14.19 10.51 -3.55
CA LEU A 99 13.21 11.05 -2.60
C LEU A 99 11.78 10.65 -2.95
N GLY A 100 11.42 10.62 -4.24
CA GLY A 100 10.10 10.21 -4.70
C GLY A 100 9.77 8.74 -4.41
N VAL A 101 10.74 7.84 -4.59
CA VAL A 101 10.61 6.41 -4.23
C VAL A 101 10.36 6.25 -2.74
N LEU A 102 11.19 6.88 -1.91
CA LEU A 102 11.07 6.84 -0.45
C LEU A 102 9.73 7.43 0.03
N ALA A 103 9.33 8.58 -0.52
CA ALA A 103 8.09 9.27 -0.14
C ALA A 103 6.85 8.42 -0.40
N ARG A 104 6.72 7.86 -1.61
CA ARG A 104 5.56 7.03 -1.95
C ARG A 104 5.53 5.75 -1.16
N GLY A 105 6.63 5.02 -1.12
CA GLY A 105 6.71 3.73 -0.43
C GLY A 105 6.41 3.87 1.07
N THR A 106 7.07 4.81 1.73
CA THR A 106 6.89 5.06 3.17
C THR A 106 5.46 5.49 3.52
N ARG A 107 4.83 6.35 2.70
CA ARG A 107 3.43 6.72 2.89
C ARG A 107 2.50 5.52 2.86
N VAL A 108 2.60 4.67 1.82
CA VAL A 108 1.73 3.50 1.66
C VAL A 108 1.97 2.49 2.78
N ALA A 109 3.23 2.20 3.12
CA ALA A 109 3.56 1.28 4.21
C ALA A 109 3.03 1.77 5.56
N THR A 110 3.19 3.06 5.87
CA THR A 110 2.72 3.67 7.12
C THR A 110 1.20 3.64 7.21
N GLN A 111 0.49 4.00 6.14
CA GLN A 111 -0.97 3.95 6.12
C GLN A 111 -1.50 2.52 6.24
N THR A 112 -0.82 1.55 5.63
CA THR A 112 -1.19 0.14 5.77
C THR A 112 -0.97 -0.33 7.21
N ARG A 113 0.15 0.05 7.84
CA ARG A 113 0.44 -0.27 9.24
C ARG A 113 -0.66 0.24 10.17
N ALA A 114 -1.11 1.48 10.01
CA ALA A 114 -2.19 2.04 10.80
C ALA A 114 -3.52 1.25 10.66
N VAL A 115 -3.82 0.78 9.44
CA VAL A 115 -4.99 -0.06 9.18
C VAL A 115 -4.84 -1.44 9.82
N VAL A 116 -3.67 -2.06 9.72
CA VAL A 116 -3.37 -3.38 10.32
C VAL A 116 -3.43 -3.33 11.84
N GLU A 117 -2.90 -2.30 12.45
CA GLU A 117 -2.98 -2.10 13.90
C GLU A 117 -4.43 -1.93 14.37
N ALA A 118 -5.24 -1.16 13.64
CA ALA A 118 -6.65 -1.00 13.93
C ALA A 118 -7.45 -2.31 13.81
N ALA A 119 -7.00 -3.25 12.96
CA ALA A 119 -7.64 -4.55 12.76
C ALA A 119 -7.40 -5.57 13.89
N GLY A 120 -6.62 -5.22 14.93
CA GLY A 120 -6.49 -6.01 16.14
C GLY A 120 -5.97 -7.45 15.93
N GLY A 121 -5.19 -7.69 14.89
CA GLY A 121 -4.66 -9.00 14.51
C GLY A 121 -5.45 -9.73 13.43
N LYS A 122 -6.58 -9.19 12.98
CA LYS A 122 -7.33 -9.74 11.84
C LYS A 122 -6.63 -9.44 10.52
N PRO A 123 -6.72 -10.34 9.52
CA PRO A 123 -6.13 -10.15 8.21
C PRO A 123 -6.60 -8.87 7.50
N VAL A 124 -5.66 -8.14 6.90
CA VAL A 124 -5.93 -6.99 6.02
C VAL A 124 -5.48 -7.30 4.61
N LEU A 125 -6.39 -7.17 3.65
CA LEU A 125 -6.16 -7.36 2.21
C LEU A 125 -6.08 -6.00 1.53
N PHE A 126 -5.01 -5.74 0.78
CA PHE A 126 -4.83 -4.49 0.06
C PHE A 126 -5.53 -4.49 -1.30
N PHE A 127 -6.68 -3.84 -1.38
CA PHE A 127 -7.50 -3.73 -2.59
C PHE A 127 -7.25 -2.43 -3.38
N GLY A 128 -6.00 -1.94 -3.36
CA GLY A 128 -5.61 -0.67 -3.97
C GLY A 128 -5.45 -0.67 -5.49
N GLY A 129 -5.60 -1.80 -6.19
CA GLY A 129 -5.22 -1.97 -7.59
C GLY A 129 -5.87 -1.02 -8.60
N ARG A 130 -7.06 -0.48 -8.32
CA ARG A 130 -7.80 0.44 -9.22
C ARG A 130 -7.86 1.89 -8.74
N HIS A 131 -7.19 2.21 -7.64
CA HIS A 131 -7.29 3.52 -7.00
C HIS A 131 -6.17 4.48 -7.39
N ASP A 132 -5.18 4.00 -8.16
CA ASP A 132 -4.11 4.80 -8.72
C ASP A 132 -3.67 4.23 -10.07
N HIS A 133 -2.71 4.89 -10.74
CA HIS A 133 -2.20 4.46 -12.05
C HIS A 133 -1.56 3.07 -11.96
N TYR A 134 -1.85 2.20 -12.93
CA TYR A 134 -1.44 0.78 -12.89
C TYR A 134 0.08 0.56 -12.82
N LEU A 135 0.90 1.51 -13.29
CA LEU A 135 2.37 1.39 -13.25
C LEU A 135 2.94 1.48 -11.83
N VAL A 136 2.22 2.04 -10.87
CA VAL A 136 2.68 2.14 -9.47
C VAL A 136 2.30 0.93 -8.62
N GLN A 137 1.52 0.00 -9.15
CA GLN A 137 1.01 -1.15 -8.39
C GLN A 137 2.10 -2.01 -7.75
N LYS A 138 3.25 -2.20 -8.43
CA LYS A 138 4.37 -3.01 -7.89
C LYS A 138 4.95 -2.39 -6.62
N THR A 139 5.12 -1.08 -6.61
CA THR A 139 5.64 -0.35 -5.44
C THR A 139 4.61 -0.29 -4.33
N ASP A 140 3.36 0.02 -4.66
CA ASP A 140 2.27 0.12 -3.68
C ASP A 140 2.00 -1.22 -3.00
N GLY A 141 1.98 -2.32 -3.76
CA GLY A 141 1.75 -3.65 -3.23
C GLY A 141 2.88 -4.11 -2.30
N TYR A 142 4.15 -3.86 -2.69
CA TYR A 142 5.30 -4.12 -1.83
C TYR A 142 5.20 -3.34 -0.52
N ALA A 143 4.91 -2.04 -0.59
CA ALA A 143 4.75 -1.18 0.57
C ALA A 143 3.60 -1.63 1.47
N ALA A 144 2.46 -2.06 0.89
CA ALA A 144 1.33 -2.56 1.66
C ALA A 144 1.68 -3.87 2.42
N ILE A 145 2.37 -4.82 1.77
CA ILE A 145 2.85 -6.04 2.43
C ILE A 145 3.83 -5.70 3.56
N LEU A 146 4.76 -4.78 3.32
CA LEU A 146 5.70 -4.31 4.34
C LEU A 146 4.98 -3.65 5.52
N GLY A 147 3.89 -2.93 5.25
CA GLY A 147 3.00 -2.36 6.27
C GLY A 147 2.21 -3.39 7.06
N GLY A 148 2.17 -4.66 6.61
CA GLY A 148 1.52 -5.79 7.31
C GLY A 148 0.27 -6.32 6.61
N ALA A 149 -0.07 -5.90 5.40
CA ALA A 149 -1.13 -6.54 4.62
C ALA A 149 -0.72 -7.98 4.28
N VAL A 150 -1.69 -8.91 4.35
CA VAL A 150 -1.45 -10.34 4.12
C VAL A 150 -1.82 -10.81 2.71
N GLY A 151 -2.36 -9.92 1.88
CA GLY A 151 -2.74 -10.20 0.49
C GLY A 151 -2.94 -8.92 -0.31
N VAL A 152 -2.91 -9.05 -1.63
CA VAL A 152 -3.00 -7.95 -2.60
C VAL A 152 -3.96 -8.31 -3.73
N ALA A 153 -4.55 -7.33 -4.40
CA ALA A 153 -5.60 -7.55 -5.39
C ALA A 153 -5.09 -7.98 -6.78
N THR A 154 -3.81 -7.74 -7.10
CA THR A 154 -3.25 -8.05 -8.42
C THR A 154 -1.89 -8.71 -8.33
N ASP A 155 -1.54 -9.53 -9.33
CA ASP A 155 -0.21 -10.15 -9.40
C ASP A 155 0.91 -9.11 -9.48
N ALA A 156 0.64 -7.96 -10.10
CA ALA A 156 1.60 -6.86 -10.16
C ALA A 156 1.90 -6.30 -8.76
N GLN A 157 0.90 -6.19 -7.90
CA GLN A 157 1.10 -5.77 -6.50
C GLN A 157 1.91 -6.79 -5.70
N GLY A 158 1.70 -8.08 -5.97
CA GLY A 158 2.41 -9.16 -5.27
C GLY A 158 3.81 -9.49 -5.82
N ALA A 159 4.16 -8.96 -7.00
CA ALA A 159 5.35 -9.38 -7.75
C ALA A 159 6.68 -9.27 -6.98
N ARG A 160 6.84 -8.29 -6.09
CA ARG A 160 8.07 -8.08 -5.28
C ARG A 160 8.10 -8.92 -4.01
N SER A 161 6.94 -9.36 -3.52
CA SER A 161 6.79 -10.08 -2.24
C SER A 161 6.47 -11.56 -2.43
N GLY A 162 6.28 -12.02 -3.68
CA GLY A 162 5.96 -13.42 -3.99
C GLY A 162 4.51 -13.79 -3.71
N TYR A 163 3.62 -12.82 -3.50
CA TYR A 163 2.19 -13.07 -3.27
C TYR A 163 1.43 -13.08 -4.59
N PRO A 164 0.57 -14.08 -4.84
CA PRO A 164 -0.40 -13.99 -5.94
C PRO A 164 -1.47 -12.94 -5.64
N GLY A 165 -2.07 -12.38 -6.67
CA GLY A 165 -3.26 -11.55 -6.54
C GLY A 165 -4.44 -12.36 -6.00
N VAL A 166 -5.17 -11.80 -5.02
CA VAL A 166 -6.37 -12.42 -4.44
C VAL A 166 -7.62 -11.73 -4.92
N GLY A 167 -8.70 -12.49 -5.05
CA GLY A 167 -10.01 -12.00 -5.45
C GLY A 167 -10.80 -13.11 -6.14
N THR A 168 -12.12 -13.03 -6.05
CA THR A 168 -13.00 -14.07 -6.61
C THR A 168 -13.90 -13.50 -7.69
N ILE A 169 -15.10 -13.03 -7.35
CA ILE A 169 -16.04 -12.50 -8.33
C ILE A 169 -16.26 -10.98 -8.15
N PRO A 170 -16.33 -10.21 -9.25
CA PRO A 170 -16.78 -8.82 -9.21
C PRO A 170 -18.28 -8.73 -9.42
N HIS A 171 -18.91 -7.62 -9.04
CA HIS A 171 -20.31 -7.30 -9.40
C HIS A 171 -20.59 -7.45 -10.91
N ALA A 172 -19.60 -7.16 -11.76
CA ALA A 172 -19.73 -7.29 -13.20
C ALA A 172 -20.00 -8.72 -13.65
N LEU A 173 -19.44 -9.75 -12.99
CA LEU A 173 -19.74 -11.15 -13.30
C LEU A 173 -21.19 -11.49 -12.91
N ILE A 174 -21.63 -11.03 -11.74
CA ILE A 174 -23.03 -11.23 -11.29
C ILE A 174 -23.99 -10.59 -12.30
N ALA A 175 -23.73 -9.35 -12.68
CA ALA A 175 -24.52 -8.66 -13.71
C ALA A 175 -24.54 -9.39 -15.05
N ALA A 176 -23.41 -9.97 -15.49
CA ALA A 176 -23.31 -10.76 -16.71
C ALA A 176 -24.16 -12.05 -16.68
N TYR A 177 -24.45 -12.56 -15.50
CA TYR A 177 -25.40 -13.66 -15.27
C TYR A 177 -26.81 -13.18 -14.88
N GLY A 178 -27.19 -11.96 -15.31
CA GLY A 178 -28.52 -11.40 -15.12
C GLY A 178 -28.86 -11.00 -13.69
N GLY A 179 -27.86 -10.77 -12.84
CA GLY A 179 -28.03 -10.43 -11.43
C GLY A 179 -28.08 -11.65 -10.50
N ASP A 180 -27.99 -12.87 -11.02
CA ASP A 180 -28.04 -14.10 -10.21
C ASP A 180 -26.67 -14.38 -9.55
N THR A 181 -26.52 -13.94 -8.30
CA THR A 181 -25.32 -14.18 -7.51
C THR A 181 -25.03 -15.67 -7.27
N VAL A 182 -26.09 -16.49 -7.08
CA VAL A 182 -25.94 -17.94 -6.88
C VAL A 182 -25.43 -18.60 -8.14
N LEU A 183 -25.97 -18.24 -9.31
CA LEU A 183 -25.52 -18.78 -10.61
C LEU A 183 -24.08 -18.37 -10.88
N ALA A 184 -23.72 -17.09 -10.69
CA ALA A 184 -22.35 -16.59 -10.87
C ALA A 184 -21.36 -17.35 -9.97
N SER A 185 -21.73 -17.59 -8.70
CA SER A 185 -20.95 -18.35 -7.73
C SER A 185 -20.74 -19.81 -8.16
N LYS A 186 -21.80 -20.48 -8.62
CA LYS A 186 -21.72 -21.84 -9.19
C LYS A 186 -20.78 -21.90 -10.41
N LYS A 187 -20.81 -20.87 -11.26
CA LYS A 187 -19.93 -20.80 -12.44
C LYS A 187 -18.48 -20.61 -12.06
N PHE A 188 -18.19 -19.82 -11.02
CA PHE A 188 -16.83 -19.73 -10.48
C PHE A 188 -16.34 -21.12 -10.04
N VAL A 189 -17.07 -21.79 -9.16
CA VAL A 189 -16.68 -23.11 -8.64
C VAL A 189 -16.58 -24.17 -9.74
N GLN A 190 -17.39 -24.07 -10.78
CA GLN A 190 -17.35 -24.99 -11.94
C GLN A 190 -16.10 -24.83 -12.80
N HIS A 191 -15.57 -23.60 -12.94
CA HIS A 191 -14.54 -23.29 -13.92
C HIS A 191 -13.18 -22.89 -13.34
N MET A 192 -13.12 -22.57 -12.04
CA MET A 192 -11.87 -22.21 -11.37
C MET A 192 -11.27 -23.42 -10.63
N PRO A 193 -9.94 -23.45 -10.46
CA PRO A 193 -9.26 -24.47 -9.69
C PRO A 193 -9.81 -24.63 -8.27
N GLU A 194 -9.80 -25.86 -7.76
CA GLU A 194 -10.35 -26.17 -6.44
C GLU A 194 -9.57 -25.60 -5.27
N ASP A 195 -8.28 -25.33 -5.48
CA ASP A 195 -7.37 -24.74 -4.49
C ASP A 195 -7.55 -23.23 -4.32
N ILE A 196 -8.39 -22.60 -5.16
CA ILE A 196 -8.75 -21.18 -4.99
C ILE A 196 -9.93 -21.08 -4.02
N PRO A 197 -9.74 -20.52 -2.80
CA PRO A 197 -10.84 -20.30 -1.85
C PRO A 197 -11.88 -19.35 -2.46
N PHE A 198 -13.15 -19.75 -2.41
CA PHE A 198 -14.22 -18.93 -2.98
C PHE A 198 -14.88 -18.06 -1.92
N VAL A 199 -14.75 -16.75 -2.07
CA VAL A 199 -15.45 -15.71 -1.29
C VAL A 199 -16.50 -15.06 -2.18
N ALA A 200 -17.78 -15.20 -1.86
CA ALA A 200 -18.89 -14.65 -2.62
C ALA A 200 -19.14 -13.17 -2.28
N LEU A 201 -19.39 -12.35 -3.31
CA LEU A 201 -19.84 -10.96 -3.15
C LEU A 201 -21.37 -10.96 -3.01
N VAL A 202 -21.93 -10.48 -1.89
CA VAL A 202 -23.33 -10.77 -1.53
C VAL A 202 -24.22 -9.52 -1.41
N ASP A 203 -23.73 -8.37 -1.82
CA ASP A 203 -24.46 -7.09 -1.75
C ASP A 203 -25.14 -6.65 -3.05
N PHE A 204 -25.15 -7.51 -4.10
CA PHE A 204 -25.65 -7.14 -5.42
C PHE A 204 -27.12 -6.70 -5.40
N ASP A 205 -27.98 -7.44 -4.70
CA ASP A 205 -29.41 -7.13 -4.54
C ASP A 205 -29.69 -6.36 -3.26
N ASN A 206 -28.65 -5.85 -2.57
CA ASN A 206 -28.76 -5.16 -1.29
C ASN A 206 -29.46 -6.01 -0.20
N ASP A 207 -29.28 -7.33 -0.26
CA ASP A 207 -29.75 -8.34 0.70
C ASP A 207 -28.58 -9.28 1.06
N CYS A 208 -27.65 -8.76 1.87
CA CYS A 208 -26.44 -9.51 2.22
C CYS A 208 -26.75 -10.80 2.98
N ALA A 209 -27.68 -10.78 3.92
CA ALA A 209 -28.01 -11.96 4.72
C ALA A 209 -28.71 -13.05 3.89
N GLY A 210 -29.73 -12.69 3.12
CA GLY A 210 -30.48 -13.63 2.27
C GLY A 210 -29.58 -14.23 1.18
N THR A 211 -28.79 -13.39 0.50
CA THR A 211 -27.86 -13.83 -0.55
C THR A 211 -26.76 -14.74 0.02
N SER A 212 -26.20 -14.43 1.21
CA SER A 212 -25.20 -15.27 1.88
C SER A 212 -25.73 -16.69 2.11
N VAL A 213 -26.93 -16.81 2.68
CA VAL A 213 -27.57 -18.11 2.92
C VAL A 213 -27.87 -18.85 1.62
N ALA A 214 -28.35 -18.14 0.58
CA ALA A 214 -28.65 -18.74 -0.72
C ALA A 214 -27.39 -19.33 -1.39
N VAL A 215 -26.27 -18.60 -1.36
CA VAL A 215 -24.99 -19.07 -1.89
C VAL A 215 -24.44 -20.22 -1.05
N ALA A 216 -24.49 -20.12 0.28
CA ALA A 216 -24.01 -21.18 1.19
C ALA A 216 -24.76 -22.50 0.97
N ARG A 217 -26.08 -22.46 0.85
CA ARG A 217 -26.89 -23.65 0.52
C ARG A 217 -26.56 -24.24 -0.86
N ALA A 218 -26.21 -23.40 -1.81
CA ALA A 218 -25.93 -23.83 -3.19
C ALA A 218 -24.53 -24.45 -3.36
N LEU A 219 -23.55 -24.05 -2.54
CA LEU A 219 -22.14 -24.44 -2.68
C LEU A 219 -21.62 -25.32 -1.55
N GLY A 220 -22.27 -25.32 -0.37
CA GLY A 220 -21.81 -26.08 0.80
C GLY A 220 -20.37 -25.71 1.17
N ASP A 221 -19.54 -26.72 1.42
CA ASP A 221 -18.14 -26.58 1.86
C ASP A 221 -17.22 -25.92 0.80
N ARG A 222 -17.70 -25.68 -0.42
CA ARG A 222 -16.95 -24.92 -1.45
C ARG A 222 -17.01 -23.41 -1.23
N LEU A 223 -17.89 -22.93 -0.34
CA LEU A 223 -17.94 -21.53 0.06
C LEU A 223 -17.02 -21.29 1.25
N SER A 224 -15.90 -20.60 1.03
CA SER A 224 -14.97 -20.24 2.11
C SER A 224 -15.44 -19.01 2.87
N GLY A 225 -16.06 -18.05 2.20
CA GLY A 225 -16.50 -16.82 2.83
C GLY A 225 -17.48 -16.00 2.00
N VAL A 226 -17.99 -14.93 2.60
CA VAL A 226 -18.81 -13.91 1.95
C VAL A 226 -18.16 -12.54 2.13
N ARG A 227 -18.29 -11.66 1.13
CA ARG A 227 -17.78 -10.29 1.18
C ARG A 227 -18.93 -9.29 1.17
N LEU A 228 -18.94 -8.43 2.18
CA LEU A 228 -19.85 -7.31 2.30
C LEU A 228 -19.18 -6.07 1.70
N ASP A 229 -19.84 -5.43 0.71
CA ASP A 229 -19.34 -4.24 0.01
C ASP A 229 -20.45 -3.20 -0.19
N THR A 230 -21.54 -3.27 0.60
CA THR A 230 -22.72 -2.41 0.53
C THR A 230 -22.33 -0.94 0.45
N ALA A 231 -22.84 -0.25 -0.56
CA ALA A 231 -22.54 1.16 -0.81
C ALA A 231 -22.95 2.04 0.39
N SER A 232 -22.12 3.02 0.73
CA SER A 232 -22.29 3.89 1.90
C SER A 232 -23.61 4.69 1.95
N ALA A 233 -24.32 4.81 0.83
CA ALA A 233 -25.61 5.50 0.74
C ALA A 233 -26.82 4.59 0.97
N LEU A 234 -26.64 3.26 0.92
CA LEU A 234 -27.72 2.27 0.97
C LEU A 234 -27.89 1.71 2.38
N VAL A 235 -29.14 1.34 2.72
CA VAL A 235 -29.50 0.52 3.88
C VAL A 235 -29.78 -0.89 3.36
N ASP A 236 -29.08 -1.90 3.87
CA ASP A 236 -29.34 -3.30 3.50
C ASP A 236 -30.74 -3.74 3.94
N LEU A 237 -31.35 -4.66 3.17
CA LEU A 237 -32.70 -5.13 3.46
C LEU A 237 -32.85 -5.76 4.85
N SER A 238 -31.78 -6.39 5.38
CA SER A 238 -31.77 -6.93 6.74
C SER A 238 -31.82 -5.85 7.83
N LEU A 239 -31.54 -4.58 7.49
CA LEU A 239 -31.53 -3.44 8.39
C LEU A 239 -32.57 -2.37 8.03
N LYS A 240 -33.53 -2.68 7.14
CA LYS A 240 -34.51 -1.73 6.60
C LYS A 240 -35.35 -1.03 7.66
N ASP A 241 -35.59 -1.70 8.79
CA ASP A 241 -36.40 -1.22 9.90
C ASP A 241 -35.55 -0.56 11.03
N SER A 242 -34.23 -0.35 10.79
CA SER A 242 -33.36 0.31 11.76
C SER A 242 -33.69 1.81 11.91
N ASP A 243 -33.71 2.28 13.15
CA ASP A 243 -33.89 3.70 13.48
C ASP A 243 -32.80 4.12 14.49
N PRO A 244 -31.89 5.01 14.13
CA PRO A 244 -31.72 5.63 12.78
C PRO A 244 -31.32 4.62 11.69
N PRO A 245 -31.53 4.95 10.38
CA PRO A 245 -31.13 4.08 9.27
C PRO A 245 -29.62 3.79 9.24
N LEU A 246 -29.24 2.51 9.32
CA LEU A 246 -27.86 2.06 9.32
C LEU A 246 -27.39 1.80 7.87
N LYS A 247 -26.57 2.71 7.35
CA LYS A 247 -26.14 2.73 5.96
C LYS A 247 -24.77 2.07 5.75
N GLY A 248 -24.56 1.53 4.53
CA GLY A 248 -23.34 0.89 4.14
C GLY A 248 -23.01 -0.36 4.94
N VAL A 249 -21.80 -0.86 4.81
CA VAL A 249 -21.34 -1.96 5.67
C VAL A 249 -21.11 -1.40 7.09
N ASN A 250 -21.71 -2.02 8.09
CA ASN A 250 -21.65 -1.60 9.49
C ASN A 250 -21.68 -2.85 10.41
N PRO A 251 -21.33 -2.74 11.71
CA PRO A 251 -21.29 -3.89 12.62
C PRO A 251 -22.61 -4.67 12.71
N SER A 252 -23.76 -3.98 12.70
CA SER A 252 -25.08 -4.64 12.75
C SER A 252 -25.37 -5.47 11.50
N LEU A 253 -24.88 -5.04 10.32
CA LEU A 253 -24.99 -5.83 9.10
C LEU A 253 -24.17 -7.13 9.19
N VAL A 254 -22.95 -7.04 9.73
CA VAL A 254 -22.11 -8.23 9.99
C VAL A 254 -22.82 -9.19 10.92
N GLU A 255 -23.40 -8.70 12.02
CA GLU A 255 -24.14 -9.53 12.96
C GLU A 255 -25.36 -10.20 12.30
N CYS A 256 -26.13 -9.48 11.46
CA CYS A 256 -27.25 -10.05 10.72
C CYS A 256 -26.79 -11.19 9.78
N VAL A 257 -25.71 -10.99 9.04
CA VAL A 257 -25.16 -11.99 8.12
C VAL A 257 -24.62 -13.20 8.90
N ARG A 258 -23.87 -12.99 9.98
CA ARG A 258 -23.33 -14.07 10.82
C ARG A 258 -24.44 -14.94 11.39
N ARG A 259 -25.42 -14.30 12.02
CA ARG A 259 -26.59 -15.01 12.57
C ARG A 259 -27.35 -15.81 11.49
N ALA A 260 -27.58 -15.23 10.32
CA ALA A 260 -28.28 -15.92 9.23
C ALA A 260 -27.50 -17.16 8.73
N LEU A 261 -26.18 -17.07 8.63
CA LEU A 261 -25.31 -18.18 8.25
C LEU A 261 -25.31 -19.27 9.33
N ASP A 262 -25.22 -18.90 10.62
CA ASP A 262 -25.23 -19.86 11.75
C ASP A 262 -26.54 -20.61 11.84
N GLU A 263 -27.67 -19.89 11.77
CA GLU A 263 -29.02 -20.50 11.77
C GLU A 263 -29.26 -21.42 10.57
N ALA A 264 -28.60 -21.14 9.44
CA ALA A 264 -28.65 -21.97 8.24
C ALA A 264 -27.69 -23.16 8.27
N GLY A 265 -26.81 -23.30 9.31
CA GLY A 265 -25.88 -24.38 9.48
C GLY A 265 -24.50 -24.19 8.82
N PHE A 266 -24.10 -22.93 8.55
CA PHE A 266 -22.84 -22.57 7.90
C PHE A 266 -21.93 -21.70 8.78
N PRO A 267 -21.61 -22.11 10.03
CA PRO A 267 -20.78 -21.31 10.94
C PRO A 267 -19.32 -21.17 10.47
N HIS A 268 -18.85 -22.02 9.55
CA HIS A 268 -17.51 -22.01 8.99
C HIS A 268 -17.29 -20.94 7.91
N VAL A 269 -18.35 -20.33 7.40
CA VAL A 269 -18.24 -19.32 6.32
C VAL A 269 -17.71 -18.02 6.88
N GLU A 270 -16.55 -17.59 6.42
CA GLU A 270 -15.89 -16.34 6.84
C GLU A 270 -16.63 -15.09 6.32
N ILE A 271 -16.52 -14.00 7.05
CA ILE A 271 -17.06 -12.68 6.66
C ILE A 271 -15.93 -11.71 6.40
N VAL A 272 -15.77 -11.32 5.14
CA VAL A 272 -14.83 -10.28 4.70
C VAL A 272 -15.57 -8.97 4.55
N VAL A 273 -15.08 -7.92 5.20
CA VAL A 273 -15.68 -6.57 5.11
C VAL A 273 -14.84 -5.67 4.22
N SER A 274 -15.49 -5.01 3.26
CA SER A 274 -14.92 -4.00 2.39
C SER A 274 -15.85 -2.79 2.24
N GLY A 275 -15.65 -1.91 1.25
CA GLY A 275 -16.54 -0.75 1.06
C GLY A 275 -16.15 0.47 1.91
N GLY A 276 -15.09 1.17 1.51
CA GLY A 276 -14.66 2.43 2.15
C GLY A 276 -14.07 2.26 3.55
N MET A 277 -13.46 1.11 3.84
CA MET A 277 -12.78 0.84 5.10
C MET A 277 -11.52 1.70 5.25
N ASN A 278 -11.25 2.13 6.47
CA ASN A 278 -10.05 2.83 6.92
C ASN A 278 -9.79 2.49 8.40
N ALA A 279 -8.66 2.93 8.95
CA ALA A 279 -8.29 2.61 10.34
C ALA A 279 -9.37 2.99 11.36
N THR A 280 -9.99 4.16 11.23
CA THR A 280 -11.06 4.61 12.14
C THR A 280 -12.29 3.70 12.09
N ARG A 281 -12.76 3.40 10.88
CA ARG A 281 -13.91 2.51 10.71
C ARG A 281 -13.63 1.10 11.19
N ILE A 282 -12.43 0.57 10.93
CA ILE A 282 -12.03 -0.75 11.43
C ILE A 282 -12.04 -0.77 12.95
N ALA A 283 -11.48 0.25 13.61
CA ALA A 283 -11.52 0.37 15.06
C ALA A 283 -12.96 0.41 15.61
N GLU A 284 -13.93 1.00 14.87
CA GLU A 284 -15.35 0.95 15.24
C GLU A 284 -15.89 -0.49 15.22
N PHE A 285 -15.56 -1.29 14.18
CA PHE A 285 -15.97 -2.68 14.09
C PHE A 285 -15.36 -3.52 15.23
N GLU A 286 -14.08 -3.33 15.52
CA GLU A 286 -13.39 -4.06 16.60
C GLU A 286 -13.93 -3.65 17.99
N THR A 287 -14.24 -2.38 18.19
CA THR A 287 -14.87 -1.90 19.45
C THR A 287 -16.26 -2.49 19.68
N CYS A 288 -17.00 -2.77 18.60
CA CYS A 288 -18.31 -3.43 18.65
C CYS A 288 -18.22 -4.96 18.72
N ASP A 289 -16.99 -5.53 18.77
CA ASP A 289 -16.77 -6.96 18.73
C ASP A 289 -17.45 -7.67 17.53
N ALA A 290 -17.44 -6.97 16.37
CA ALA A 290 -18.07 -7.47 15.16
C ALA A 290 -17.31 -8.70 14.64
N GLN A 291 -18.07 -9.74 14.28
CA GLN A 291 -17.50 -11.01 13.83
C GLN A 291 -16.99 -10.93 12.38
N VAL A 292 -15.99 -10.09 12.15
CA VAL A 292 -15.28 -9.94 10.87
C VAL A 292 -14.06 -10.85 10.88
N ASP A 293 -13.84 -11.60 9.81
CA ASP A 293 -12.68 -12.48 9.66
C ASP A 293 -11.53 -11.80 8.89
N ALA A 294 -11.83 -10.88 7.97
CA ALA A 294 -10.81 -10.11 7.26
C ALA A 294 -11.35 -8.77 6.75
N TYR A 295 -10.47 -7.80 6.57
CA TYR A 295 -10.76 -6.48 6.02
C TYR A 295 -10.14 -6.27 4.63
N GLY A 296 -10.95 -5.82 3.66
CA GLY A 296 -10.50 -5.38 2.34
C GLY A 296 -10.38 -3.87 2.28
N VAL A 297 -9.17 -3.32 2.17
CA VAL A 297 -8.89 -1.89 2.22
C VAL A 297 -8.15 -1.42 0.98
N GLY A 298 -8.63 -0.37 0.34
CA GLY A 298 -8.06 0.13 -0.92
C GLY A 298 -7.71 1.61 -0.88
N SER A 299 -8.69 2.45 -1.23
CA SER A 299 -8.48 3.89 -1.45
C SER A 299 -7.91 4.63 -0.24
N SER A 300 -8.31 4.27 0.97
CA SER A 300 -7.86 4.96 2.19
C SER A 300 -6.35 4.81 2.43
N ILE A 301 -5.76 3.67 2.09
CA ILE A 301 -4.32 3.45 2.17
C ILE A 301 -3.56 4.35 1.19
N LEU A 302 -4.13 4.60 0.01
CA LEU A 302 -3.47 5.39 -1.03
C LEU A 302 -3.71 6.91 -0.90
N HIS A 303 -4.87 7.32 -0.37
CA HIS A 303 -5.32 8.73 -0.41
C HIS A 303 -5.35 9.42 0.96
N ASN A 304 -5.37 8.69 2.07
CA ASN A 304 -5.48 9.24 3.42
C ASN A 304 -4.11 9.28 4.11
N GLY A 305 -3.08 9.70 3.42
CA GLY A 305 -1.76 9.76 4.03
C GLY A 305 -1.31 11.18 4.33
N GLY A 306 -0.62 11.39 5.44
CA GLY A 306 0.04 12.64 5.76
C GLY A 306 1.14 13.05 4.77
N GLU A 307 1.85 14.11 5.07
CA GLU A 307 2.99 14.58 4.29
C GLU A 307 4.22 13.72 4.59
N PHE A 308 4.64 12.94 3.60
CA PHE A 308 5.87 12.13 3.66
C PHE A 308 6.93 12.71 2.71
N ASP A 309 7.17 14.02 2.83
CA ASP A 309 8.19 14.70 2.05
C ASP A 309 9.58 14.37 2.59
N PHE A 310 10.30 13.53 1.87
CA PHE A 310 11.71 13.32 2.15
C PHE A 310 12.52 14.53 1.67
N THR A 311 13.51 14.90 2.46
CA THR A 311 14.42 16.01 2.18
C THR A 311 15.85 15.50 2.19
N ALA A 312 16.65 15.95 1.22
CA ALA A 312 18.08 15.73 1.18
C ALA A 312 18.81 17.05 1.40
N ASP A 313 19.80 17.05 2.27
CA ASP A 313 20.65 18.21 2.53
C ASP A 313 22.14 17.80 2.52
N ILE A 314 22.98 18.55 1.82
CA ILE A 314 24.41 18.46 2.00
C ILE A 314 24.75 19.04 3.39
N VAL A 315 25.48 18.26 4.19
CA VAL A 315 25.84 18.61 5.56
C VAL A 315 27.36 18.71 5.79
N ARG A 316 28.14 18.20 4.84
CA ARG A 316 29.59 18.40 4.78
C ARG A 316 30.04 18.56 3.33
N SER A 317 31.07 19.40 3.14
CA SER A 317 31.76 19.51 1.84
C SER A 317 33.26 19.57 2.13
N GLN A 318 34.02 18.70 1.44
CA GLN A 318 35.48 18.57 1.63
C GLN A 318 35.87 18.42 3.10
N GLY A 319 35.14 17.59 3.85
CA GLY A 319 35.33 17.32 5.27
C GLY A 319 34.87 18.42 6.25
N LYS A 320 34.50 19.60 5.75
CA LYS A 320 34.03 20.73 6.58
C LYS A 320 32.50 20.69 6.72
N ALA A 321 32.00 21.03 7.91
CA ALA A 321 30.57 21.20 8.12
C ALA A 321 30.06 22.38 7.27
N VAL A 322 29.10 22.10 6.41
CA VAL A 322 28.41 23.06 5.53
C VAL A 322 26.98 22.59 5.38
N SER A 323 26.03 23.41 5.80
CA SER A 323 24.62 23.09 5.63
C SER A 323 23.79 24.37 5.56
N LYS A 324 22.61 24.26 4.96
CA LYS A 324 21.59 25.31 5.10
C LYS A 324 21.27 25.52 6.58
N GLU A 325 20.96 26.76 6.97
CA GLU A 325 20.59 27.10 8.35
C GLU A 325 19.44 26.20 8.86
N GLY A 326 19.58 25.65 10.06
CA GLY A 326 18.64 24.71 10.64
C GLY A 326 18.74 23.27 10.11
N ARG A 327 19.71 22.95 9.24
CA ARG A 327 19.85 21.64 8.56
C ARG A 327 21.20 20.96 8.85
N SER A 328 21.74 21.16 10.04
CA SER A 328 22.99 20.51 10.46
C SER A 328 22.89 18.99 10.44
N TYR A 329 24.05 18.34 10.30
CA TYR A 329 24.14 16.89 10.31
C TYR A 329 23.57 16.28 11.60
N ARG A 330 22.70 15.27 11.42
CA ARG A 330 22.13 14.46 12.49
C ARG A 330 22.62 13.02 12.33
N PRO A 331 23.68 12.62 13.05
CA PRO A 331 24.17 11.25 13.02
C PRO A 331 23.08 10.26 13.44
N ASN A 332 23.08 9.09 12.81
CA ASN A 332 22.21 7.98 13.21
C ASN A 332 23.05 6.70 13.21
N ASP A 333 23.26 6.14 14.40
CA ASP A 333 24.06 4.93 14.60
C ASP A 333 23.35 3.65 14.10
N ARG A 334 22.07 3.75 13.72
CA ARG A 334 21.32 2.65 13.12
C ARG A 334 21.67 2.43 11.63
N LEU A 335 22.31 3.40 10.97
CA LEU A 335 22.64 3.29 9.54
C LEU A 335 23.68 2.19 9.31
N LYS A 336 23.42 1.36 8.30
CA LYS A 336 24.31 0.30 7.85
C LYS A 336 24.79 0.57 6.43
N PRO A 337 25.99 0.12 6.04
CA PRO A 337 26.39 0.12 4.62
C PRO A 337 25.37 -0.60 3.76
N ALA A 338 24.94 0.04 2.66
CA ALA A 338 23.94 -0.50 1.74
C ALA A 338 24.60 -1.36 0.63
#